data_b638c40276823f02d12bb2be22cbbeb6
#
_entry.id   b638c40276823f02d12bb2be22cbbeb6
#
_cell.length_a   1.000
_cell.length_b   1.000
_cell.length_c   1.000
_cell.angle_alpha   90.00
_cell.angle_beta   90.00
_cell.angle_gamma   90.00
#
_symmetry.space_group_name_H-M   'P 1'
#
loop_
_entity.id
_entity.type
_entity.pdbx_description
1 polymer ?
#
loop_
_entity_poly.entity_id
_entity_poly.type
_entity_poly.pdbx_seq_one_letter_code
_entity_poly.pdbx_strand_id
1 'polypeptide(L)'
;MSDDLYREAILDHYKHPRQKGHLLAPDIQFHDHNPFCGDEITVELKVENGIVVDAAFDGHGCAISQATASMLMEEIIGKPLEELKTLDKEYILDLLGIEIGPVRLKCALLPLKVLKAGVWGLEEWPE
;
A
#
# COMPACT_ATOMS: atom_id res chain seq x y z
N MET A 1 -9.81 -8.65 20.64
CA MET A 1 -8.76 -9.21 19.81
C MET A 1 -7.42 -8.64 20.23
N SER A 2 -6.40 -9.45 20.33
CA SER A 2 -5.12 -8.97 20.79
C SER A 2 -4.29 -8.39 19.66
N ASP A 3 -3.45 -7.39 19.99
CA ASP A 3 -2.51 -6.82 19.05
C ASP A 3 -1.53 -7.85 18.50
N ASP A 4 -1.33 -8.96 19.21
CA ASP A 4 -0.38 -10.00 18.80
C ASP A 4 -0.75 -10.64 17.46
N LEU A 5 -2.05 -10.84 17.20
CA LEU A 5 -2.49 -11.39 15.91
C LEU A 5 -2.21 -10.42 14.77
N TYR A 6 -2.43 -9.13 14.99
CA TYR A 6 -2.14 -8.12 13.98
C TYR A 6 -0.64 -7.97 13.75
N ARG A 7 0.16 -8.04 14.82
CA ARG A 7 1.63 -7.98 14.69
C ARG A 7 2.17 -9.18 13.94
N GLU A 8 1.61 -10.37 14.17
CA GLU A 8 1.99 -11.56 13.42
C GLU A 8 1.64 -11.42 11.94
N ALA A 9 0.48 -10.86 11.63
CA ALA A 9 0.08 -10.61 10.25
C ALA A 9 1.03 -9.63 9.56
N ILE A 10 1.41 -8.56 10.25
CA ILE A 10 2.36 -7.58 9.72
C ILE A 10 3.71 -8.24 9.44
N LEU A 11 4.21 -9.03 10.37
CA LEU A 11 5.48 -9.72 10.19
C LEU A 11 5.43 -10.75 9.06
N ASP A 12 4.30 -11.44 8.93
CA ASP A 12 4.11 -12.41 7.85
C ASP A 12 4.13 -11.71 6.49
N HIS A 13 3.40 -10.61 6.35
CA HIS A 13 3.41 -9.82 5.11
C HIS A 13 4.78 -9.22 4.82
N TYR A 14 5.53 -8.87 5.85
CA TYR A 14 6.88 -8.35 5.66
C TYR A 14 7.85 -9.43 5.19
N LYS A 15 7.79 -10.61 5.81
CA LYS A 15 8.69 -11.73 5.49
C LYS A 15 8.29 -12.46 4.21
N HIS A 16 7.00 -12.53 3.95
CA HIS A 16 6.42 -13.23 2.80
C HIS A 16 5.44 -12.32 2.08
N PRO A 17 5.93 -11.24 1.46
CA PRO A 17 5.04 -10.25 0.85
C PRO A 17 4.26 -10.86 -0.32
N ARG A 18 2.99 -10.49 -0.40
CA ARG A 18 2.09 -10.88 -1.49
C ARG A 18 2.16 -9.79 -2.54
N GLN A 19 2.11 -10.18 -3.81
CA GLN A 19 2.11 -9.25 -4.93
C GLN A 19 3.40 -8.41 -5.04
N LYS A 20 4.50 -8.86 -4.45
CA LYS A 20 5.79 -8.17 -4.62
C LYS A 20 6.41 -8.56 -5.95
N GLY A 21 6.84 -7.57 -6.72
CA GLY A 21 7.44 -7.77 -8.03
C GLY A 21 6.92 -6.77 -9.04
N HIS A 22 6.87 -7.19 -10.29
CA HIS A 22 6.45 -6.34 -11.41
C HIS A 22 5.45 -7.06 -12.28
N LEU A 23 4.51 -6.30 -12.84
CA LEU A 23 3.57 -6.80 -13.84
C LEU A 23 4.21 -6.72 -15.22
N LEU A 24 3.79 -7.60 -16.15
CA LEU A 24 4.35 -7.60 -17.51
C LEU A 24 4.03 -6.32 -18.28
N ALA A 25 2.81 -5.83 -18.15
CA ALA A 25 2.36 -4.66 -18.89
C ALA A 25 1.41 -3.86 -18.02
N PRO A 26 1.92 -3.14 -17.01
CA PRO A 26 1.04 -2.37 -16.13
C PRO A 26 0.38 -1.22 -16.88
N ASP A 27 -0.88 -0.95 -16.55
CA ASP A 27 -1.60 0.20 -17.07
C ASP A 27 -1.27 1.46 -16.28
N ILE A 28 -0.94 1.29 -15.00
CA ILE A 28 -0.60 2.36 -14.10
C ILE A 28 0.68 1.96 -13.36
N GLN A 29 1.63 2.88 -13.29
CA GLN A 29 2.86 2.69 -12.53
C GLN A 29 3.24 4.02 -11.90
N PHE A 30 3.53 4.01 -10.62
CA PHE A 30 3.99 5.20 -9.93
C PHE A 30 4.95 4.84 -8.81
N HIS A 31 5.93 5.72 -8.58
CA HIS A 31 6.97 5.54 -7.58
C HIS A 31 7.05 6.79 -6.71
N ASP A 32 7.24 6.61 -5.42
CA ASP A 32 7.51 7.70 -4.51
C ASP A 32 8.32 7.19 -3.33
N HIS A 33 8.80 8.10 -2.51
CA HIS A 33 9.61 7.78 -1.35
C HIS A 33 9.23 8.68 -0.17
N ASN A 34 9.55 8.20 1.04
CA ASN A 34 9.40 8.99 2.25
C ASN A 34 10.77 9.57 2.60
N PRO A 35 10.97 10.89 2.45
CA PRO A 35 12.29 11.48 2.66
C PRO A 35 12.75 11.42 4.12
N PHE A 36 11.84 11.15 5.06
CA PHE A 36 12.18 11.12 6.49
C PHE A 36 12.77 9.79 6.93
N CYS A 37 12.41 8.69 6.27
CA CYS A 37 12.90 7.36 6.67
C CYS A 37 13.50 6.54 5.52
N GLY A 38 13.56 7.10 4.33
CA GLY A 38 14.17 6.42 3.19
C GLY A 38 13.39 5.28 2.59
N ASP A 39 12.11 5.11 2.98
CA ASP A 39 11.25 4.11 2.35
C ASP A 39 10.96 4.49 0.91
N GLU A 40 10.94 3.51 0.03
CA GLU A 40 10.59 3.69 -1.38
C GLU A 40 9.57 2.64 -1.77
N ILE A 41 8.55 3.04 -2.51
CA ILE A 41 7.50 2.14 -3.00
C ILE A 41 7.18 2.47 -4.45
N THR A 42 7.15 1.43 -5.28
CA THR A 42 6.61 1.49 -6.64
C THR A 42 5.34 0.64 -6.65
N VAL A 43 4.26 1.17 -7.20
CA VAL A 43 2.99 0.45 -7.34
C VAL A 43 2.69 0.32 -8.82
N GLU A 44 2.25 -0.88 -9.23
CA GLU A 44 1.83 -1.18 -10.60
C GLU A 44 0.45 -1.81 -10.57
N LEU A 45 -0.42 -1.35 -11.45
CA LEU A 45 -1.78 -1.86 -11.56
C LEU A 45 -2.10 -2.29 -12.98
N LYS A 46 -2.83 -3.39 -13.11
CA LYS A 46 -3.48 -3.80 -14.35
C LYS A 46 -4.97 -3.56 -14.17
N VAL A 47 -5.58 -2.86 -15.11
CA VAL A 47 -6.98 -2.44 -15.02
C VAL A 47 -7.74 -2.92 -16.25
N GLU A 48 -8.92 -3.51 -16.04
CA GLU A 48 -9.82 -3.90 -17.11
C GLU A 48 -11.23 -3.45 -16.74
N ASN A 49 -11.89 -2.72 -17.66
CA ASN A 49 -13.25 -2.21 -17.45
C ASN A 49 -13.40 -1.42 -16.14
N GLY A 50 -12.36 -0.66 -15.77
CA GLY A 50 -12.38 0.13 -14.54
C GLY A 50 -12.16 -0.66 -13.26
N ILE A 51 -11.85 -1.96 -13.35
CA ILE A 51 -11.61 -2.84 -12.22
C ILE A 51 -10.13 -3.19 -12.16
N VAL A 52 -9.54 -3.16 -10.96
CA VAL A 52 -8.16 -3.61 -10.77
C VAL A 52 -8.14 -5.14 -10.84
N VAL A 53 -7.52 -5.68 -11.89
CA VAL A 53 -7.46 -7.14 -12.09
C VAL A 53 -6.16 -7.73 -11.60
N ASP A 54 -5.12 -6.92 -11.47
CA ASP A 54 -3.87 -7.34 -10.86
C ASP A 54 -3.15 -6.12 -10.31
N ALA A 55 -2.27 -6.35 -9.34
CA ALA A 55 -1.51 -5.29 -8.69
C ALA A 55 -0.18 -5.86 -8.21
N ALA A 56 0.85 -5.04 -8.23
CA ALA A 56 2.16 -5.42 -7.72
C ALA A 56 2.82 -4.20 -7.07
N PHE A 57 3.73 -4.46 -6.14
CA PHE A 57 4.57 -3.41 -5.60
C PHE A 57 6.00 -3.88 -5.54
N ASP A 58 6.91 -2.93 -5.52
CA ASP A 58 8.31 -3.19 -5.23
C ASP A 58 8.86 -2.00 -4.45
N GLY A 59 10.05 -2.17 -3.90
CA GLY A 59 10.69 -1.13 -3.11
C GLY A 59 11.38 -1.68 -1.90
N HIS A 60 11.76 -0.79 -1.01
CA HIS A 60 12.40 -1.16 0.25
C HIS A 60 12.03 -0.16 1.33
N GLY A 61 12.24 -0.54 2.58
CA GLY A 61 11.93 0.30 3.71
C GLY A 61 11.67 -0.53 4.96
N CYS A 62 11.06 0.10 5.94
CA CYS A 62 10.78 -0.56 7.21
C CYS A 62 9.68 -1.63 7.06
N ALA A 63 9.56 -2.48 8.08
CA ALA A 63 8.57 -3.55 8.07
C ALA A 63 7.14 -3.03 7.88
N ILE A 64 6.83 -1.87 8.46
CA ILE A 64 5.49 -1.29 8.37
C ILE A 64 5.15 -0.90 6.92
N SER A 65 6.03 -0.21 6.21
CA SER A 65 5.75 0.21 4.83
C SER A 65 5.63 -1.00 3.91
N GLN A 66 6.49 -1.98 4.06
CA GLN A 66 6.49 -3.17 3.21
C GLN A 66 5.28 -4.06 3.47
N ALA A 67 4.93 -4.27 4.75
CA ALA A 67 3.74 -5.06 5.11
C ALA A 67 2.46 -4.37 4.64
N THR A 68 2.38 -3.05 4.81
CA THR A 68 1.20 -2.29 4.36
C THR A 68 1.04 -2.39 2.85
N ALA A 69 2.14 -2.27 2.09
CA ALA A 69 2.08 -2.41 0.63
C ALA A 69 1.56 -3.79 0.24
N SER A 70 2.06 -4.84 0.88
CA SER A 70 1.61 -6.22 0.62
C SER A 70 0.11 -6.38 0.89
N MET A 71 -0.35 -5.91 2.06
CA MET A 71 -1.76 -5.98 2.44
C MET A 71 -2.65 -5.17 1.49
N LEU A 72 -2.21 -3.96 1.15
CA LEU A 72 -2.99 -3.07 0.29
C LEU A 72 -3.14 -3.66 -1.11
N MET A 73 -2.08 -4.22 -1.69
CA MET A 73 -2.15 -4.81 -3.03
C MET A 73 -3.16 -5.96 -3.07
N GLU A 74 -3.20 -6.80 -2.03
CA GLU A 74 -4.20 -7.86 -1.95
C GLU A 74 -5.62 -7.30 -1.86
N GLU A 75 -5.80 -6.23 -1.08
CA GLU A 75 -7.14 -5.66 -0.85
C GLU A 75 -7.71 -4.98 -2.09
N ILE A 76 -6.88 -4.37 -2.92
CA ILE A 76 -7.38 -3.59 -4.06
C ILE A 76 -7.69 -4.44 -5.29
N ILE A 77 -7.13 -5.63 -5.40
CA ILE A 77 -7.42 -6.52 -6.53
C ILE A 77 -8.91 -6.89 -6.49
N GLY A 78 -9.60 -6.66 -7.60
CA GLY A 78 -11.03 -6.89 -7.71
C GLY A 78 -11.90 -5.67 -7.41
N LYS A 79 -11.31 -4.56 -6.98
CA LYS A 79 -12.06 -3.34 -6.68
C LYS A 79 -12.10 -2.41 -7.88
N PRO A 80 -13.21 -1.66 -8.05
CA PRO A 80 -13.25 -0.58 -9.04
C PRO A 80 -12.23 0.51 -8.68
N LEU A 81 -11.61 1.12 -9.68
CA LEU A 81 -10.70 2.25 -9.44
C LEU A 81 -11.35 3.36 -8.63
N GLU A 82 -12.62 3.66 -8.92
CA GLU A 82 -13.34 4.71 -8.18
C GLU A 82 -13.42 4.44 -6.68
N GLU A 83 -13.51 3.17 -6.29
CA GLU A 83 -13.55 2.80 -4.88
C GLU A 83 -12.23 3.08 -4.17
N LEU A 84 -11.10 2.98 -4.88
CA LEU A 84 -9.79 3.26 -4.30
C LEU A 84 -9.65 4.70 -3.86
N LYS A 85 -10.41 5.60 -4.48
CA LYS A 85 -10.40 7.02 -4.14
C LYS A 85 -10.91 7.28 -2.72
N THR A 86 -11.77 6.41 -2.21
CA THR A 86 -12.35 6.54 -0.87
C THR A 86 -11.43 6.03 0.24
N LEU A 87 -10.37 5.31 -0.11
CA LEU A 87 -9.44 4.78 0.89
C LEU A 87 -8.68 5.92 1.56
N ASP A 88 -8.60 5.89 2.88
CA ASP A 88 -8.03 6.97 3.66
C ASP A 88 -7.09 6.43 4.76
N LYS A 89 -6.64 7.33 5.61
CA LYS A 89 -5.76 6.98 6.74
C LYS A 89 -6.42 5.93 7.64
N GLU A 90 -7.69 6.09 7.94
CA GLU A 90 -8.41 5.15 8.82
C GLU A 90 -8.46 3.76 8.22
N TYR A 91 -8.64 3.66 6.91
CA TYR A 91 -8.62 2.37 6.23
C TYR A 91 -7.30 1.65 6.47
N ILE A 92 -6.17 2.35 6.33
CA ILE A 92 -4.84 1.78 6.54
C ILE A 92 -4.65 1.39 8.00
N LEU A 93 -5.05 2.24 8.94
CA LEU A 93 -4.92 1.94 10.36
C LEU A 93 -5.74 0.72 10.76
N ASP A 94 -6.95 0.60 10.22
CA ASP A 94 -7.79 -0.58 10.46
C ASP A 94 -7.17 -1.84 9.86
N LEU A 95 -6.57 -1.71 8.68
CA LEU A 95 -5.91 -2.82 8.02
C LEU A 95 -4.73 -3.36 8.85
N LEU A 96 -3.96 -2.47 9.43
CA LEU A 96 -2.83 -2.84 10.29
C LEU A 96 -3.28 -3.34 11.65
N GLY A 97 -4.35 -2.78 12.19
CA GLY A 97 -4.96 -3.24 13.43
C GLY A 97 -4.18 -2.96 14.71
N ILE A 98 -3.10 -2.18 14.65
CA ILE A 98 -2.30 -1.79 15.81
C ILE A 98 -2.14 -0.28 15.84
N GLU A 99 -1.78 0.25 17.00
CA GLU A 99 -1.45 1.67 17.10
C GLU A 99 -0.14 1.97 16.38
N ILE A 100 -0.14 3.02 15.58
CA ILE A 100 1.02 3.47 14.84
C ILE A 100 1.40 4.86 15.35
N GLY A 101 2.63 4.99 15.85
CA GLY A 101 3.14 6.28 16.31
C GLY A 101 3.38 7.26 15.18
N PRO A 102 3.51 8.57 15.50
CA PRO A 102 3.61 9.62 14.47
C PRO A 102 4.75 9.40 13.47
N VAL A 103 5.88 8.88 13.91
CA VAL A 103 7.04 8.66 13.05
C VAL A 103 6.74 7.59 12.00
N ARG A 104 6.07 6.52 12.40
CA ARG A 104 5.78 5.39 11.50
C ARG A 104 4.49 5.57 10.71
N LEU A 105 3.68 6.55 11.05
CA LEU A 105 2.44 6.80 10.34
C LEU A 105 2.69 7.08 8.86
N LYS A 106 3.70 7.86 8.53
CA LYS A 106 4.05 8.12 7.14
C LYS A 106 4.55 6.87 6.43
N CYS A 107 5.28 6.00 7.13
CA CYS A 107 5.68 4.71 6.56
C CYS A 107 4.45 3.88 6.21
N ALA A 108 3.46 3.84 7.10
CA ALA A 108 2.21 3.10 6.88
C ALA A 108 1.39 3.68 5.74
N LEU A 109 1.40 5.00 5.58
CA LEU A 109 0.58 5.69 4.57
C LEU A 109 1.25 5.78 3.20
N LEU A 110 2.55 5.55 3.10
CA LEU A 110 3.27 5.69 1.84
C LEU A 110 2.68 4.86 0.70
N PRO A 111 2.36 3.56 0.88
CA PRO A 111 1.76 2.78 -0.21
C PRO A 111 0.45 3.37 -0.73
N LEU A 112 -0.41 3.86 0.15
CA LEU A 112 -1.66 4.49 -0.27
C LEU A 112 -1.42 5.82 -0.97
N LYS A 113 -0.44 6.60 -0.50
CA LYS A 113 -0.04 7.84 -1.16
C LYS A 113 0.40 7.58 -2.59
N VAL A 114 1.25 6.58 -2.79
CA VAL A 114 1.75 6.19 -4.11
C VAL A 114 0.60 5.74 -5.01
N LEU A 115 -0.31 4.93 -4.49
CA LEU A 115 -1.47 4.45 -5.22
C LEU A 115 -2.33 5.62 -5.72
N LYS A 116 -2.67 6.55 -4.84
CA LYS A 116 -3.52 7.70 -5.19
C LYS A 116 -2.83 8.64 -6.16
N ALA A 117 -1.53 8.84 -6.00
CA ALA A 117 -0.76 9.67 -6.92
C ALA A 117 -0.75 9.05 -8.33
N GLY A 118 -0.57 7.74 -8.41
CA GLY A 118 -0.53 7.04 -9.68
C GLY A 118 -1.85 7.02 -10.41
N VAL A 119 -2.97 6.92 -9.69
CA VAL A 119 -4.30 6.81 -10.30
C VAL A 119 -4.90 8.19 -10.60
N TRP A 120 -4.75 9.15 -9.70
CA TRP A 120 -5.42 10.46 -9.81
C TRP A 120 -4.50 11.67 -9.76
N GLY A 121 -3.19 11.47 -9.64
CA GLY A 121 -2.25 12.56 -9.49
C GLY A 121 -2.31 13.28 -8.13
N LEU A 122 -2.88 12.61 -7.12
CA LEU A 122 -3.01 13.18 -5.77
C LEU A 122 -1.75 12.90 -4.98
N GLU A 123 -0.86 13.87 -4.89
CA GLU A 123 0.45 13.71 -4.26
C GLU A 123 0.49 14.06 -2.78
N GLU A 124 -0.65 14.41 -2.20
CA GLU A 124 -0.75 14.72 -0.78
C GLU A 124 -0.82 13.45 0.07
N TRP A 125 -0.37 13.56 1.32
CA TRP A 125 -0.49 12.44 2.25
C TRP A 125 -1.96 12.17 2.58
N PRO A 126 -2.38 10.90 2.63
CA PRO A 126 -3.76 10.53 2.99
C PRO A 126 -4.11 10.99 4.40
N GLU A 127 -5.33 11.48 4.56
CA GLU A 127 -5.87 11.93 5.83
C GLU A 127 -6.96 11.00 6.33
#